data_cab0ded754e0f73edeaf028593e7d98f
#
_entry.id   cab0ded754e0f73edeaf028593e7d98f
#
_cell.length_a   1.000
_cell.length_b   1.000
_cell.length_c   1.000
_cell.angle_alpha   90.00
_cell.angle_beta   90.00
_cell.angle_gamma   90.00
#
_symmetry.space_group_name_H-M   'P 1'
#
loop_
_entity.id
_entity.type
_entity.pdbx_description
1 polymer ?
#
loop_
_entity_poly.entity_id
_entity_poly.type
_entity_poly.pdbx_seq_one_letter_code
_entity_poly.pdbx_strand_id
1 'polypeptide(L)'
;MQAAGAYFASGVVVVGIVVGEVLGPSSASSTLAGVGGLVVLAVLVRGPRVRLGLVLVALAFTGCAVERRALDGLVHWPLARAAQLRADVVLRATLVDDPDGTRWATHVLARVDSARIVSPQRRGNREPGFVPVHRTVLVAAEGEAVGRVAVLAAGDGVVLRGWLRPLEGFDERLRWHHVVATIAATDLLDASGPASPLADVANRTRGLVLRGTDALPATERALVAGFLLGDTRDLPDGVIKQFRTAGLSHLLAVSGANVAFVLALAGPVLRRMPRTARLGAALAVLVVFGAMTRWEPSVLRACAMAAIAVVAVYVGRPAQAVRLLALAVTALLLLDPFLVHSVGFGLSVGASLGIALLAVPIARRLRGPRWLRDSLATTAAAQIGVAPVLIPVFGSIPLVAVPANLLAVPLVGPLTIWGFAGGTLAGVLHTRVPPAAAALQWPTRVLADAVLGLADAAARIPVAVGAVSCMVIGAMIGVTIAVRSGARRRSMLRRRDLVLPPR
;
A
#
# COMPACT_ATOMS: atom_id res chain seq x y z
N MET A 1 21.14 -21.48 5.60
CA MET A 1 21.32 -20.48 6.67
C MET A 1 21.04 -19.04 6.23
N GLN A 2 21.49 -18.58 5.06
CA GLN A 2 21.27 -17.18 4.60
C GLN A 2 19.78 -16.82 4.31
N ALA A 3 18.96 -17.79 3.91
CA ALA A 3 17.53 -17.55 3.67
C ALA A 3 16.73 -17.35 4.98
N ALA A 4 17.03 -18.11 6.03
CA ALA A 4 16.34 -18.02 7.31
C ALA A 4 16.49 -16.64 7.98
N GLY A 5 17.67 -16.02 7.89
CA GLY A 5 17.94 -14.71 8.48
C GLY A 5 17.05 -13.58 7.93
N ALA A 6 16.74 -13.60 6.63
CA ALA A 6 15.86 -12.59 6.03
C ALA A 6 14.39 -12.74 6.50
N TYR A 7 13.94 -13.95 6.79
CA TYR A 7 12.57 -14.19 7.28
C TYR A 7 12.37 -13.72 8.72
N PHE A 8 13.40 -13.85 9.54
CA PHE A 8 13.35 -13.36 10.92
C PHE A 8 13.49 -11.83 11.00
N ALA A 9 14.16 -11.20 10.03
CA ALA A 9 14.43 -9.77 10.07
C ALA A 9 13.15 -8.93 10.12
N SER A 10 12.17 -9.19 9.25
CA SER A 10 10.90 -8.44 9.27
C SER A 10 10.10 -8.67 10.55
N GLY A 11 10.01 -9.91 11.04
CA GLY A 11 9.33 -10.22 12.28
C GLY A 11 9.96 -9.52 13.49
N VAL A 12 11.29 -9.50 13.55
CA VAL A 12 12.03 -8.84 14.62
C VAL A 12 11.88 -7.32 14.59
N VAL A 13 11.83 -6.70 13.40
CA VAL A 13 11.53 -5.26 13.25
C VAL A 13 10.13 -4.95 13.74
N VAL A 14 9.12 -5.76 13.37
CA VAL A 14 7.74 -5.60 13.89
C VAL A 14 7.71 -5.68 15.40
N VAL A 15 8.38 -6.65 16.02
CA VAL A 15 8.48 -6.75 17.47
C VAL A 15 9.12 -5.49 18.06
N GLY A 16 10.18 -4.97 17.45
CA GLY A 16 10.83 -3.72 17.87
C GLY A 16 9.86 -2.52 17.81
N ILE A 17 9.09 -2.40 16.75
CA ILE A 17 8.07 -1.34 16.58
C ILE A 17 7.01 -1.45 17.69
N VAL A 18 6.43 -2.62 17.92
CA VAL A 18 5.42 -2.83 18.98
C VAL A 18 5.98 -2.50 20.36
N VAL A 19 7.23 -2.90 20.64
CA VAL A 19 7.91 -2.51 21.89
C VAL A 19 8.09 -0.99 21.96
N GLY A 20 8.47 -0.35 20.85
CA GLY A 20 8.60 1.11 20.79
C GLY A 20 7.30 1.84 21.06
N GLU A 21 6.18 1.34 20.54
CA GLU A 21 4.84 1.86 20.80
C GLU A 21 4.47 1.76 22.29
N VAL A 22 4.70 0.60 22.91
CA VAL A 22 4.44 0.39 24.36
C VAL A 22 5.30 1.29 25.24
N LEU A 23 6.56 1.53 24.85
CA LEU A 23 7.47 2.43 25.57
C LEU A 23 7.14 3.92 25.40
N GLY A 24 6.38 4.25 24.35
CA GLY A 24 5.93 5.61 24.06
C GLY A 24 7.00 6.54 23.47
N PRO A 25 6.62 7.82 23.23
CA PRO A 25 7.47 8.79 22.57
C PRO A 25 8.73 9.13 23.36
N SER A 26 9.88 9.21 22.70
CA SER A 26 11.12 9.73 23.26
C SER A 26 12.11 10.11 22.18
N SER A 27 13.09 10.94 22.55
CA SER A 27 14.26 11.17 21.68
C SER A 27 14.98 9.84 21.44
N ALA A 28 15.13 9.45 20.18
CA ALA A 28 15.70 8.16 19.79
C ALA A 28 17.21 8.02 20.06
N SER A 29 17.86 9.02 20.62
CA SER A 29 19.32 9.10 20.75
C SER A 29 19.95 7.94 21.53
N SER A 30 19.40 7.58 22.69
CA SER A 30 19.89 6.47 23.52
C SER A 30 19.69 5.10 22.86
N THR A 31 18.56 4.92 22.17
CA THR A 31 18.25 3.66 21.47
C THR A 31 19.16 3.49 20.24
N LEU A 32 19.45 4.56 19.51
CA LEU A 32 20.37 4.56 18.37
C LEU A 32 21.81 4.31 18.77
N ALA A 33 22.25 4.83 19.92
CA ALA A 33 23.59 4.50 20.46
C ALA A 33 23.73 3.00 20.74
N GLY A 34 22.69 2.36 21.32
CA GLY A 34 22.65 0.92 21.52
C GLY A 34 22.73 0.13 20.20
N VAL A 35 22.04 0.57 19.15
CA VAL A 35 22.14 -0.02 17.80
C VAL A 35 23.57 0.05 17.28
N GLY A 36 24.23 1.22 17.38
CA GLY A 36 25.62 1.38 16.96
C GLY A 36 26.58 0.38 17.63
N GLY A 37 26.45 0.22 18.95
CA GLY A 37 27.23 -0.76 19.73
C GLY A 37 26.99 -2.21 19.27
N LEU A 38 25.73 -2.60 19.04
CA LEU A 38 25.39 -3.94 18.56
C LEU A 38 25.91 -4.21 17.15
N VAL A 39 25.88 -3.24 16.25
CA VAL A 39 26.44 -3.37 14.90
C VAL A 39 27.95 -3.53 14.94
N VAL A 40 28.66 -2.72 15.75
CA VAL A 40 30.12 -2.87 15.94
C VAL A 40 30.45 -4.25 16.49
N LEU A 41 29.72 -4.71 17.50
CA LEU A 41 29.92 -6.04 18.08
C LEU A 41 29.63 -7.15 17.05
N ALA A 42 28.61 -7.01 16.22
CA ALA A 42 28.30 -7.97 15.15
C ALA A 42 29.40 -8.05 14.08
N VAL A 43 30.10 -6.95 13.82
CA VAL A 43 31.26 -6.93 12.88
C VAL A 43 32.45 -7.64 13.50
N LEU A 44 32.72 -7.47 14.81
CA LEU A 44 33.88 -8.02 15.52
C LEU A 44 33.75 -9.53 15.82
N VAL A 45 32.51 -10.03 15.96
CA VAL A 45 32.28 -11.44 16.28
C VAL A 45 32.46 -12.34 15.07
N ARG A 46 33.27 -13.39 15.22
CA ARG A 46 33.59 -14.36 14.16
C ARG A 46 32.53 -15.47 13.99
N GLY A 47 31.73 -15.74 14.99
CA GLY A 47 30.70 -16.80 14.98
C GLY A 47 29.45 -16.42 14.14
N PRO A 48 29.13 -17.13 13.02
CA PRO A 48 28.04 -16.70 12.12
C PRO A 48 26.64 -16.73 12.78
N ARG A 49 26.41 -17.60 13.75
CA ARG A 49 25.15 -17.66 14.51
C ARG A 49 24.99 -16.49 15.47
N VAL A 50 26.06 -16.17 16.20
CA VAL A 50 26.08 -15.04 17.17
C VAL A 50 25.97 -13.73 16.39
N ARG A 51 26.70 -13.60 15.28
CA ARG A 51 26.60 -12.44 14.38
C ARG A 51 25.18 -12.23 13.86
N LEU A 52 24.50 -13.29 13.42
CA LEU A 52 23.10 -13.22 13.00
C LEU A 52 22.20 -12.76 14.16
N GLY A 53 22.38 -13.32 15.35
CA GLY A 53 21.63 -12.92 16.55
C GLY A 53 21.80 -11.43 16.87
N LEU A 54 23.03 -10.93 16.85
CA LEU A 54 23.33 -9.52 17.09
C LEU A 54 22.70 -8.59 16.04
N VAL A 55 22.74 -8.98 14.75
CA VAL A 55 22.07 -8.22 13.67
C VAL A 55 20.55 -8.19 13.87
N LEU A 56 19.93 -9.30 14.26
CA LEU A 56 18.49 -9.34 14.53
C LEU A 56 18.14 -8.46 15.74
N VAL A 57 18.92 -8.51 16.82
CA VAL A 57 18.71 -7.62 17.97
C VAL A 57 18.89 -6.16 17.58
N ALA A 58 19.92 -5.83 16.79
CA ALA A 58 20.12 -4.47 16.28
C ALA A 58 18.94 -3.99 15.44
N LEU A 59 18.36 -4.86 14.61
CA LEU A 59 17.12 -4.54 13.83
C LEU A 59 15.92 -4.30 14.73
N ALA A 60 15.74 -5.07 15.82
CA ALA A 60 14.68 -4.82 16.79
C ALA A 60 14.83 -3.46 17.47
N PHE A 61 16.03 -3.14 17.93
CA PHE A 61 16.32 -1.84 18.53
C PHE A 61 16.14 -0.69 17.53
N THR A 62 16.50 -0.90 16.26
CA THR A 62 16.25 0.11 15.21
C THR A 62 14.76 0.33 15.00
N GLY A 63 13.96 -0.74 14.89
CA GLY A 63 12.51 -0.65 14.79
C GLY A 63 11.89 0.11 15.98
N CYS A 64 12.32 -0.21 17.20
CA CYS A 64 11.90 0.49 18.41
C CYS A 64 12.28 1.98 18.38
N ALA A 65 13.51 2.32 17.97
CA ALA A 65 13.98 3.70 17.92
C ALA A 65 13.22 4.53 16.88
N VAL A 66 12.96 3.96 15.71
CA VAL A 66 12.24 4.64 14.63
C VAL A 66 10.79 4.89 15.03
N GLU A 67 10.13 3.91 15.65
CA GLU A 67 8.77 4.05 16.18
C GLU A 67 8.67 5.16 17.22
N ARG A 68 9.52 5.12 18.25
CA ARG A 68 9.53 6.14 19.31
C ARG A 68 9.77 7.53 18.79
N ARG A 69 10.65 7.69 17.77
CA ARG A 69 10.90 8.96 17.09
C ARG A 69 9.68 9.41 16.29
N ALA A 70 8.98 8.50 15.62
CA ALA A 70 7.78 8.82 14.88
C ALA A 70 6.65 9.29 15.81
N LEU A 71 6.45 8.58 16.94
CA LEU A 71 5.50 8.99 18.00
C LEU A 71 5.86 10.33 18.63
N ASP A 72 7.14 10.58 18.91
CA ASP A 72 7.62 11.87 19.41
C ASP A 72 7.25 13.01 18.45
N GLY A 73 7.39 12.77 17.16
CA GLY A 73 7.02 13.72 16.12
C GLY A 73 5.52 14.03 16.02
N LEU A 74 4.64 13.15 16.51
CA LEU A 74 3.21 13.41 16.60
C LEU A 74 2.86 14.34 17.78
N VAL A 75 3.62 14.23 18.88
CA VAL A 75 3.36 14.97 20.12
C VAL A 75 4.09 16.31 20.14
N HIS A 76 5.39 16.29 19.79
CA HIS A 76 6.26 17.47 19.87
C HIS A 76 6.49 18.07 18.48
N TRP A 77 5.67 19.05 18.13
CA TRP A 77 5.79 19.80 16.88
C TRP A 77 5.48 21.30 17.10
N PRO A 78 5.98 22.21 16.22
CA PRO A 78 6.01 23.65 16.49
C PRO A 78 4.66 24.29 16.79
N LEU A 79 3.57 23.75 16.26
CA LEU A 79 2.22 24.30 16.43
C LEU A 79 1.31 23.45 17.31
N ALA A 80 1.84 22.49 18.07
CA ALA A 80 1.02 21.62 18.93
C ALA A 80 0.12 22.42 19.89
N ARG A 81 0.67 23.46 20.55
CA ARG A 81 -0.09 24.37 21.42
C ARG A 81 -1.10 25.20 20.63
N ALA A 82 -0.76 25.66 19.43
CA ALA A 82 -1.69 26.41 18.58
C ALA A 82 -2.88 25.56 18.15
N ALA A 83 -2.67 24.30 17.86
CA ALA A 83 -3.75 23.34 17.55
C ALA A 83 -4.69 23.16 18.74
N GLN A 84 -4.15 22.99 19.97
CA GLN A 84 -4.96 22.88 21.19
C GLN A 84 -5.78 24.15 21.45
N LEU A 85 -5.22 25.33 21.15
CA LEU A 85 -5.89 26.63 21.31
C LEU A 85 -6.81 26.98 20.14
N ARG A 86 -6.93 26.10 19.13
CA ARG A 86 -7.73 26.31 17.90
C ARG A 86 -7.39 27.66 17.25
N ALA A 87 -6.09 27.92 17.09
CA ALA A 87 -5.60 29.20 16.56
C ALA A 87 -5.90 29.36 15.06
N ASP A 88 -6.16 30.60 14.61
CA ASP A 88 -6.19 30.96 13.19
C ASP A 88 -4.77 30.97 12.65
N VAL A 89 -4.53 30.26 11.56
CA VAL A 89 -3.20 30.06 10.98
C VAL A 89 -3.22 30.24 9.48
N VAL A 90 -2.08 30.64 8.92
CA VAL A 90 -1.80 30.55 7.48
C VAL A 90 -0.73 29.50 7.31
N LEU A 91 -1.02 28.49 6.50
CA LEU A 91 -0.12 27.37 6.19
C LEU A 91 0.35 27.46 4.74
N ARG A 92 1.65 27.25 4.52
CA ARG A 92 2.21 26.89 3.23
C ARG A 92 2.45 25.41 3.23
N ALA A 93 1.83 24.69 2.29
CA ALA A 93 1.84 23.23 2.27
C ALA A 93 1.84 22.69 0.84
N THR A 94 2.23 21.43 0.71
CA THR A 94 2.14 20.65 -0.52
C THR A 94 1.13 19.52 -0.31
N LEU A 95 0.19 19.35 -1.23
CA LEU A 95 -0.80 18.29 -1.15
C LEU A 95 -0.12 16.91 -1.29
N VAL A 96 -0.47 15.98 -0.41
CA VAL A 96 0.08 14.61 -0.40
C VAL A 96 -0.75 13.69 -1.29
N ASP A 97 -2.09 13.80 -1.16
CA ASP A 97 -3.06 13.01 -1.92
C ASP A 97 -3.91 13.93 -2.80
N ASP A 98 -4.73 13.31 -3.66
CA ASP A 98 -5.75 14.05 -4.40
C ASP A 98 -6.91 14.41 -3.47
N PRO A 99 -7.47 15.62 -3.56
CA PRO A 99 -8.62 16.02 -2.76
C PRO A 99 -9.80 15.07 -2.95
N ASP A 100 -10.42 14.65 -1.85
CA ASP A 100 -11.60 13.80 -1.83
C ASP A 100 -12.73 14.46 -1.04
N GLY A 101 -13.94 14.28 -1.47
CA GLY A 101 -15.08 14.83 -0.75
C GLY A 101 -16.33 15.04 -1.59
N THR A 102 -17.23 15.81 -1.01
CA THR A 102 -18.49 16.20 -1.61
C THR A 102 -18.46 17.67 -2.01
N ARG A 103 -19.53 18.14 -2.65
CA ARG A 103 -19.71 19.58 -2.91
C ARG A 103 -19.79 20.46 -1.64
N TRP A 104 -19.90 19.85 -0.46
CA TRP A 104 -20.04 20.56 0.81
C TRP A 104 -18.76 20.56 1.67
N ALA A 105 -17.93 19.54 1.51
CA ALA A 105 -16.68 19.38 2.26
C ALA A 105 -15.67 18.61 1.43
N THR A 106 -14.46 19.09 1.35
CA THR A 106 -13.33 18.44 0.68
C THR A 106 -12.22 18.20 1.69
N HIS A 107 -11.72 16.98 1.72
CA HIS A 107 -10.62 16.58 2.60
C HIS A 107 -9.40 16.23 1.77
N VAL A 108 -8.21 16.62 2.25
CA VAL A 108 -6.95 16.25 1.60
C VAL A 108 -5.83 16.28 2.63
N LEU A 109 -4.87 15.37 2.51
CA LEU A 109 -3.65 15.41 3.31
C LEU A 109 -2.67 16.43 2.69
N ALA A 110 -2.10 17.29 3.53
CA ALA A 110 -1.13 18.27 3.10
C ALA A 110 0.10 18.25 4.01
N ARG A 111 1.28 18.25 3.41
CA ARG A 111 2.55 18.41 4.11
C ARG A 111 2.84 19.89 4.27
N VAL A 112 2.80 20.36 5.50
CA VAL A 112 3.08 21.75 5.84
C VAL A 112 4.58 21.99 5.83
N ASP A 113 5.03 22.92 5.00
CA ASP A 113 6.42 23.36 4.96
C ASP A 113 6.67 24.44 6.02
N SER A 114 5.77 25.41 6.11
CA SER A 114 5.83 26.50 7.09
C SER A 114 4.45 27.04 7.43
N ALA A 115 4.34 27.63 8.61
CA ALA A 115 3.10 28.19 9.11
C ALA A 115 3.30 29.49 9.83
N ARG A 116 2.24 30.31 9.89
CA ARG A 116 2.17 31.56 10.63
C ARG A 116 0.87 31.60 11.42
N ILE A 117 0.94 31.92 12.70
CA ILE A 117 -0.25 32.16 13.53
C ILE A 117 -0.75 33.56 13.25
N VAL A 118 -2.04 33.67 12.93
CA VAL A 118 -2.69 34.99 12.75
C VAL A 118 -3.01 35.55 14.13
N SER A 119 -2.27 36.53 14.55
CA SER A 119 -2.57 37.25 15.82
C SER A 119 -3.60 38.35 15.55
N PRO A 120 -4.62 38.52 16.40
CA PRO A 120 -5.48 39.71 16.33
C PRO A 120 -4.56 40.93 16.47
N GLN A 121 -4.65 41.86 15.50
CA GLN A 121 -3.78 43.03 15.40
C GLN A 121 -3.81 43.86 16.71
N ARG A 122 -2.78 43.70 17.53
CA ARG A 122 -2.41 44.74 18.46
C ARG A 122 -1.66 45.83 17.65
N ARG A 123 -2.21 47.06 17.61
CA ARG A 123 -1.58 48.20 16.96
C ARG A 123 -0.09 48.24 17.33
N GLY A 124 0.79 48.08 16.35
CA GLY A 124 2.23 48.22 16.51
C GLY A 124 3.09 46.95 16.52
N ASN A 125 2.54 45.74 16.54
CA ASN A 125 3.35 44.52 16.48
C ASN A 125 3.47 44.02 15.02
N ARG A 126 4.72 43.73 14.60
CA ARG A 126 4.97 43.06 13.31
C ARG A 126 4.29 41.70 13.31
N GLU A 127 3.65 41.35 12.22
CA GLU A 127 3.12 39.98 12.05
C GLU A 127 4.24 38.96 12.30
N PRO A 128 3.96 37.89 13.08
CA PRO A 128 4.95 36.83 13.27
C PRO A 128 5.34 36.22 11.91
N GLY A 129 6.62 35.95 11.72
CA GLY A 129 7.13 35.32 10.50
C GLY A 129 6.64 33.89 10.38
N PHE A 130 6.80 33.30 9.18
CA PHE A 130 6.55 31.87 8.98
C PHE A 130 7.59 31.04 9.75
N VAL A 131 7.11 30.05 10.48
CA VAL A 131 7.91 29.06 11.21
C VAL A 131 7.91 27.75 10.43
N PRO A 132 9.06 27.09 10.21
CA PRO A 132 9.12 25.79 9.56
C PRO A 132 8.43 24.73 10.44
N VAL A 133 7.60 23.87 9.81
CA VAL A 133 6.78 22.88 10.52
C VAL A 133 7.12 21.45 10.10
N HIS A 134 7.19 21.16 8.80
CA HIS A 134 7.50 19.85 8.20
C HIS A 134 6.66 18.70 8.79
N ARG A 135 5.35 18.90 8.88
CA ARG A 135 4.37 17.90 9.36
C ARG A 135 3.20 17.80 8.41
N THR A 136 2.53 16.66 8.44
CA THR A 136 1.30 16.44 7.67
C THR A 136 0.08 16.84 8.49
N VAL A 137 -0.85 17.52 7.86
CA VAL A 137 -2.15 17.90 8.44
C VAL A 137 -3.27 17.40 7.54
N LEU A 138 -4.43 17.16 8.11
CA LEU A 138 -5.67 16.99 7.35
C LEU A 138 -6.21 18.38 7.04
N VAL A 139 -6.39 18.69 5.78
CA VAL A 139 -7.10 19.89 5.31
C VAL A 139 -8.57 19.52 5.14
N ALA A 140 -9.44 20.10 5.92
CA ALA A 140 -10.89 20.06 5.75
C ALA A 140 -11.32 21.42 5.18
N ALA A 141 -11.52 21.49 3.86
CA ALA A 141 -11.97 22.70 3.21
C ALA A 141 -13.47 22.87 3.42
N GLU A 142 -13.87 24.09 3.78
CA GLU A 142 -15.25 24.48 4.06
C GLU A 142 -15.60 25.74 3.25
N GLY A 143 -16.89 25.94 2.97
CA GLY A 143 -17.38 27.15 2.28
C GLY A 143 -16.80 27.33 0.88
N GLU A 144 -16.27 28.52 0.59
CA GLU A 144 -15.73 28.88 -0.72
C GLU A 144 -14.44 28.12 -1.08
N ALA A 145 -13.68 27.64 -0.09
CA ALA A 145 -12.47 26.88 -0.31
C ALA A 145 -12.74 25.49 -0.93
N VAL A 146 -13.92 24.91 -0.73
CA VAL A 146 -14.28 23.55 -1.20
C VAL A 146 -14.02 23.38 -2.69
N GLY A 147 -14.65 24.21 -3.53
CA GLY A 147 -14.53 24.08 -4.99
C GLY A 147 -13.13 24.39 -5.50
N ARG A 148 -12.41 25.29 -4.85
CA ARG A 148 -11.04 25.69 -5.22
C ARG A 148 -10.01 24.62 -4.85
N VAL A 149 -10.20 23.93 -3.72
CA VAL A 149 -9.33 22.82 -3.29
C VAL A 149 -9.63 21.55 -4.09
N ALA A 150 -10.89 21.28 -4.40
CA ALA A 150 -11.33 20.07 -5.10
C ALA A 150 -10.71 19.87 -6.50
N VAL A 151 -10.27 20.93 -7.16
CA VAL A 151 -9.67 20.86 -8.51
C VAL A 151 -8.16 20.68 -8.49
N LEU A 152 -7.54 20.72 -7.31
CA LEU A 152 -6.10 20.53 -7.15
C LEU A 152 -5.72 19.05 -7.21
N ALA A 153 -4.43 18.79 -7.34
CA ALA A 153 -3.89 17.44 -7.38
C ALA A 153 -2.76 17.26 -6.36
N ALA A 154 -2.48 16.02 -6.00
CA ALA A 154 -1.33 15.71 -5.17
C ALA A 154 -0.05 16.28 -5.77
N GLY A 155 0.78 16.87 -4.95
CA GLY A 155 2.00 17.56 -5.34
C GLY A 155 1.82 19.06 -5.57
N ASP A 156 0.60 19.58 -5.67
CA ASP A 156 0.37 21.03 -5.81
C ASP A 156 0.70 21.76 -4.51
N GLY A 157 1.32 22.93 -4.67
CA GLY A 157 1.59 23.83 -3.57
C GLY A 157 0.38 24.69 -3.26
N VAL A 158 0.08 24.88 -1.98
CA VAL A 158 -1.08 25.65 -1.52
C VAL A 158 -0.71 26.58 -0.37
N VAL A 159 -1.39 27.72 -0.31
CA VAL A 159 -1.38 28.61 0.85
C VAL A 159 -2.80 28.68 1.39
N LEU A 160 -3.03 28.10 2.55
CA LEU A 160 -4.35 27.96 3.16
C LEU A 160 -4.44 28.80 4.43
N ARG A 161 -5.59 29.41 4.67
CA ARG A 161 -5.93 30.00 5.95
C ARG A 161 -7.08 29.25 6.59
N GLY A 162 -7.03 29.08 7.90
CA GLY A 162 -8.09 28.43 8.65
C GLY A 162 -7.74 28.16 10.11
N TRP A 163 -8.65 27.47 10.77
CA TRP A 163 -8.52 27.14 12.19
C TRP A 163 -7.82 25.79 12.36
N LEU A 164 -6.69 25.80 13.04
CA LEU A 164 -5.97 24.59 13.37
C LEU A 164 -6.63 23.90 14.57
N ARG A 165 -6.92 22.59 14.45
CA ARG A 165 -7.59 21.79 15.49
C ARG A 165 -6.77 20.53 15.76
N PRO A 166 -6.78 19.99 16.99
CA PRO A 166 -6.24 18.64 17.24
C PRO A 166 -7.03 17.60 16.48
N LEU A 167 -6.44 16.42 16.29
CA LEU A 167 -7.18 15.26 15.78
C LEU A 167 -8.17 14.80 16.83
N GLU A 168 -9.43 14.67 16.48
CA GLU A 168 -10.51 14.26 17.39
C GLU A 168 -11.36 13.16 16.74
N GLY A 169 -11.85 12.23 17.54
CA GLY A 169 -12.83 11.23 17.13
C GLY A 169 -12.33 10.31 16.00
N PHE A 170 -13.04 10.31 14.88
CA PHE A 170 -12.70 9.45 13.74
C PHE A 170 -11.33 9.77 13.13
N ASP A 171 -10.91 11.04 13.18
CA ASP A 171 -9.67 11.51 12.57
C ASP A 171 -8.42 11.08 13.35
N GLU A 172 -8.56 10.63 14.60
CA GLU A 172 -7.43 10.12 15.39
C GLU A 172 -6.68 8.97 14.69
N ARG A 173 -7.35 8.21 13.84
CA ARG A 173 -6.74 7.14 13.05
C ARG A 173 -5.71 7.66 12.04
N LEU A 174 -5.83 8.92 11.62
CA LEU A 174 -4.91 9.56 10.68
C LEU A 174 -3.53 9.81 11.29
N ARG A 175 -3.37 9.71 12.62
CA ARG A 175 -2.04 9.75 13.26
C ARG A 175 -1.08 8.71 12.66
N TRP A 176 -1.62 7.55 12.24
CA TRP A 176 -0.85 6.50 11.59
C TRP A 176 -0.46 6.82 10.14
N HIS A 177 -0.92 7.95 9.62
CA HIS A 177 -0.47 8.58 8.37
C HIS A 177 0.38 9.83 8.63
N HIS A 178 1.02 9.92 9.81
CA HIS A 178 1.82 11.08 10.26
C HIS A 178 1.03 12.39 10.36
N VAL A 179 -0.28 12.34 10.41
CA VAL A 179 -1.12 13.52 10.56
C VAL A 179 -1.09 13.97 12.02
N VAL A 180 -0.79 15.26 12.26
CA VAL A 180 -0.66 15.83 13.62
C VAL A 180 -1.83 16.71 14.02
N ALA A 181 -2.58 17.21 13.06
CA ALA A 181 -3.72 18.11 13.30
C ALA A 181 -4.63 18.18 12.07
N THR A 182 -5.83 18.73 12.25
CA THR A 182 -6.74 19.12 11.18
C THR A 182 -6.78 20.64 11.06
N ILE A 183 -6.73 21.17 9.83
CA ILE A 183 -7.04 22.56 9.54
C ILE A 183 -8.44 22.67 8.91
N ALA A 184 -9.37 23.37 9.55
CA ALA A 184 -10.62 23.80 8.92
C ALA A 184 -10.28 25.00 8.03
N ALA A 185 -10.01 24.71 6.75
CA ALA A 185 -9.57 25.72 5.78
C ALA A 185 -10.77 26.52 5.28
N THR A 186 -10.82 27.80 5.65
CA THR A 186 -11.84 28.76 5.21
C THR A 186 -11.48 29.38 3.86
N ASP A 187 -10.21 29.60 3.62
CA ASP A 187 -9.70 30.26 2.42
C ASP A 187 -8.51 29.54 1.80
N LEU A 188 -8.51 29.45 0.49
CA LEU A 188 -7.33 29.14 -0.33
C LEU A 188 -6.75 30.47 -0.84
N LEU A 189 -5.69 30.95 -0.20
CA LEU A 189 -5.08 32.25 -0.52
C LEU A 189 -4.29 32.20 -1.82
N ASP A 190 -3.56 31.08 -2.04
CA ASP A 190 -2.76 30.86 -3.23
C ASP A 190 -2.67 29.38 -3.56
N ALA A 191 -2.52 29.07 -4.84
CA ALA A 191 -2.28 27.72 -5.33
C ALA A 191 -1.25 27.77 -6.47
N SER A 192 -0.24 26.92 -6.37
CA SER A 192 0.80 26.75 -7.38
C SER A 192 0.74 25.32 -7.95
N GLY A 193 1.28 25.15 -9.14
CA GLY A 193 1.43 23.81 -9.73
C GLY A 193 2.36 22.90 -8.93
N PRO A 194 2.64 21.70 -9.45
CA PRO A 194 3.39 20.67 -8.73
C PRO A 194 4.73 21.17 -8.19
N ALA A 195 4.96 20.97 -6.89
CA ALA A 195 6.15 21.42 -6.19
C ALA A 195 7.43 20.64 -6.56
N SER A 196 7.29 19.51 -7.27
CA SER A 196 8.43 18.68 -7.70
C SER A 196 8.28 18.18 -9.14
N PRO A 197 9.41 17.97 -9.87
CA PRO A 197 9.37 17.38 -11.21
C PRO A 197 8.72 15.98 -11.24
N LEU A 198 8.89 15.18 -10.17
CA LEU A 198 8.26 13.87 -10.07
C LEU A 198 6.73 13.98 -10.00
N ALA A 199 6.21 14.90 -9.18
CA ALA A 199 4.78 15.15 -9.09
C ALA A 199 4.21 15.63 -10.43
N ASP A 200 4.91 16.53 -11.14
CA ASP A 200 4.51 17.01 -12.46
C ASP A 200 4.44 15.86 -13.47
N VAL A 201 5.49 15.03 -13.59
CA VAL A 201 5.48 13.86 -14.49
C VAL A 201 4.37 12.87 -14.11
N ALA A 202 4.19 12.59 -12.82
CA ALA A 202 3.14 11.67 -12.35
C ALA A 202 1.75 12.21 -12.67
N ASN A 203 1.48 13.50 -12.43
CA ASN A 203 0.19 14.13 -12.69
C ASN A 203 -0.10 14.23 -14.19
N ARG A 204 0.88 14.57 -15.02
CA ARG A 204 0.72 14.57 -16.49
C ARG A 204 0.42 13.18 -17.02
N THR A 205 1.16 12.16 -16.57
CA THR A 205 0.95 10.78 -17.02
C THR A 205 -0.41 10.25 -16.54
N ARG A 206 -0.77 10.52 -15.28
CA ARG A 206 -2.11 10.19 -14.73
C ARG A 206 -3.21 10.87 -15.55
N GLY A 207 -3.11 12.18 -15.78
CA GLY A 207 -4.06 12.93 -16.59
C GLY A 207 -4.15 12.44 -18.02
N LEU A 208 -3.06 11.95 -18.61
CA LEU A 208 -3.07 11.36 -19.94
C LEU A 208 -3.88 10.05 -19.97
N VAL A 209 -3.67 9.16 -18.99
CA VAL A 209 -4.43 7.92 -18.86
C VAL A 209 -5.92 8.19 -18.62
N LEU A 210 -6.24 9.13 -17.73
CA LEU A 210 -7.64 9.51 -17.42
C LEU A 210 -8.36 10.10 -18.65
N ARG A 211 -7.74 11.06 -19.35
CA ARG A 211 -8.31 11.60 -20.62
C ARG A 211 -8.56 10.50 -21.66
N GLY A 212 -7.70 9.48 -21.68
CA GLY A 212 -7.92 8.34 -22.56
C GLY A 212 -9.19 7.54 -22.23
N THR A 213 -9.67 7.60 -20.99
CA THR A 213 -10.90 6.92 -20.57
C THR A 213 -12.17 7.77 -20.74
N ASP A 214 -12.07 9.03 -21.19
CA ASP A 214 -13.24 9.94 -21.34
C ASP A 214 -14.29 9.42 -22.32
N ALA A 215 -13.91 8.54 -23.26
CA ALA A 215 -14.84 7.88 -24.17
C ALA A 215 -15.67 6.76 -23.53
N LEU A 216 -15.35 6.35 -22.29
CA LEU A 216 -16.09 5.35 -21.54
C LEU A 216 -17.28 5.98 -20.83
N PRO A 217 -18.39 5.23 -20.59
CA PRO A 217 -19.45 5.66 -19.70
C PRO A 217 -18.90 5.92 -18.27
N ALA A 218 -19.60 6.73 -17.49
CA ALA A 218 -19.10 7.27 -16.22
C ALA A 218 -18.67 6.17 -15.21
N THR A 219 -19.47 5.11 -15.08
CA THR A 219 -19.18 4.02 -14.12
C THR A 219 -17.96 3.22 -14.54
N GLU A 220 -17.84 2.86 -15.82
CA GLU A 220 -16.71 2.11 -16.37
C GLU A 220 -15.43 2.95 -16.31
N ARG A 221 -15.51 4.25 -16.59
CA ARG A 221 -14.43 5.21 -16.44
C ARG A 221 -13.91 5.25 -15.01
N ALA A 222 -14.81 5.41 -14.03
CA ALA A 222 -14.47 5.41 -12.61
C ALA A 222 -13.86 4.07 -12.15
N LEU A 223 -14.42 2.94 -12.63
CA LEU A 223 -13.87 1.61 -12.36
C LEU A 223 -12.44 1.46 -12.89
N VAL A 224 -12.21 1.87 -14.13
CA VAL A 224 -10.88 1.79 -14.77
C VAL A 224 -9.88 2.71 -14.06
N ALA A 225 -10.30 3.92 -13.65
CA ALA A 225 -9.48 4.82 -12.85
C ALA A 225 -9.07 4.17 -11.51
N GLY A 226 -10.01 3.50 -10.82
CA GLY A 226 -9.73 2.72 -9.61
C GLY A 226 -8.71 1.62 -9.86
N PHE A 227 -8.89 0.79 -10.88
CA PHE A 227 -8.00 -0.34 -11.20
C PHE A 227 -6.60 0.08 -11.62
N LEU A 228 -6.47 1.15 -12.40
CA LEU A 228 -5.18 1.59 -12.92
C LEU A 228 -4.42 2.48 -11.94
N LEU A 229 -5.13 3.40 -11.28
CA LEU A 229 -4.54 4.52 -10.56
C LEU A 229 -4.91 4.58 -9.07
N GLY A 230 -5.82 3.69 -8.61
CA GLY A 230 -6.36 3.73 -7.25
C GLY A 230 -7.41 4.82 -7.02
N ASP A 231 -7.86 5.48 -8.06
CA ASP A 231 -8.82 6.58 -7.98
C ASP A 231 -10.26 6.08 -7.98
N THR A 232 -10.83 5.97 -6.79
CA THR A 232 -12.21 5.48 -6.60
C THR A 232 -13.21 6.59 -6.28
N ARG A 233 -12.81 7.87 -6.34
CA ARG A 233 -13.62 9.03 -5.92
C ARG A 233 -14.93 9.16 -6.72
N ASP A 234 -14.88 8.88 -8.02
CA ASP A 234 -16.04 8.97 -8.91
C ASP A 234 -16.84 7.64 -8.97
N LEU A 235 -16.44 6.62 -8.20
CA LEU A 235 -17.11 5.33 -8.23
C LEU A 235 -18.39 5.37 -7.36
N PRO A 236 -19.57 5.02 -7.90
CA PRO A 236 -20.81 5.02 -7.13
C PRO A 236 -20.74 4.10 -5.91
N ASP A 237 -21.28 4.54 -4.76
CA ASP A 237 -21.31 3.78 -3.50
C ASP A 237 -21.93 2.38 -3.68
N GLY A 238 -22.95 2.27 -4.54
CA GLY A 238 -23.59 1.00 -4.88
C GLY A 238 -22.59 0.00 -5.47
N VAL A 239 -21.71 0.44 -6.37
CA VAL A 239 -20.65 -0.38 -6.98
C VAL A 239 -19.61 -0.77 -5.94
N ILE A 240 -19.17 0.18 -5.12
CA ILE A 240 -18.23 -0.10 -4.01
C ILE A 240 -18.80 -1.18 -3.09
N LYS A 241 -20.08 -1.09 -2.75
CA LYS A 241 -20.79 -2.08 -1.92
C LYS A 241 -20.86 -3.45 -2.61
N GLN A 242 -21.17 -3.50 -3.92
CA GLN A 242 -21.17 -4.75 -4.70
C GLN A 242 -19.80 -5.43 -4.67
N PHE A 243 -18.71 -4.69 -4.95
CA PHE A 243 -17.35 -5.22 -4.89
C PHE A 243 -16.98 -5.73 -3.50
N ARG A 244 -17.42 -5.02 -2.44
CA ARG A 244 -17.19 -5.47 -1.05
C ARG A 244 -17.92 -6.77 -0.75
N THR A 245 -19.19 -6.89 -1.11
CA THR A 245 -20.01 -8.08 -0.89
C THR A 245 -19.49 -9.27 -1.70
N ALA A 246 -19.04 -9.04 -2.94
CA ALA A 246 -18.42 -10.04 -3.81
C ALA A 246 -17.00 -10.47 -3.35
N GLY A 247 -16.39 -9.77 -2.37
CA GLY A 247 -15.01 -10.01 -1.94
C GLY A 247 -13.98 -9.57 -2.98
N LEU A 248 -14.34 -8.64 -3.87
CA LEU A 248 -13.51 -8.11 -4.95
C LEU A 248 -12.96 -6.71 -4.64
N SER A 249 -13.16 -6.17 -3.43
CA SER A 249 -12.71 -4.82 -3.05
C SER A 249 -11.23 -4.56 -3.31
N HIS A 250 -10.38 -5.58 -3.22
CA HIS A 250 -8.96 -5.47 -3.50
C HIS A 250 -8.64 -5.17 -4.97
N LEU A 251 -9.59 -5.33 -5.88
CA LEU A 251 -9.46 -4.95 -7.29
C LEU A 251 -9.66 -3.44 -7.49
N LEU A 252 -10.43 -2.77 -6.60
CA LEU A 252 -10.62 -1.32 -6.63
C LEU A 252 -9.38 -0.56 -6.15
N ALA A 253 -8.52 -1.20 -5.38
CA ALA A 253 -7.20 -0.67 -5.02
C ALA A 253 -6.15 -1.16 -6.02
N VAL A 254 -5.14 -0.35 -6.28
CA VAL A 254 -4.05 -0.76 -7.18
C VAL A 254 -3.33 -1.96 -6.59
N SER A 255 -3.25 -3.02 -7.39
CA SER A 255 -2.65 -4.28 -6.95
C SER A 255 -1.14 -4.34 -7.23
N GLY A 256 -0.44 -5.22 -6.49
CA GLY A 256 0.96 -5.52 -6.79
C GLY A 256 1.19 -6.11 -8.18
N ALA A 257 0.17 -6.70 -8.81
CA ALA A 257 0.23 -7.20 -10.19
C ALA A 257 0.38 -6.05 -11.20
N ASN A 258 -0.21 -4.87 -10.92
CA ASN A 258 -0.11 -3.71 -11.80
C ASN A 258 1.34 -3.25 -11.96
N VAL A 259 2.15 -3.33 -10.90
CA VAL A 259 3.60 -3.06 -10.96
C VAL A 259 4.29 -3.98 -11.96
N ALA A 260 3.96 -5.27 -11.94
CA ALA A 260 4.52 -6.25 -12.88
C ALA A 260 4.06 -5.97 -14.32
N PHE A 261 2.78 -5.61 -14.53
CA PHE A 261 2.25 -5.26 -15.86
C PHE A 261 2.89 -4.00 -16.42
N VAL A 262 3.10 -2.96 -15.61
CA VAL A 262 3.78 -1.72 -16.04
C VAL A 262 5.23 -2.00 -16.42
N LEU A 263 5.96 -2.79 -15.62
CA LEU A 263 7.32 -3.21 -15.98
C LEU A 263 7.35 -4.09 -17.24
N ALA A 264 6.36 -4.97 -17.43
CA ALA A 264 6.24 -5.79 -18.64
C ALA A 264 5.98 -4.92 -19.86
N LEU A 265 5.11 -3.92 -19.76
CA LEU A 265 4.82 -2.94 -20.81
C LEU A 265 6.05 -2.12 -21.18
N ALA A 266 6.86 -1.70 -20.20
CA ALA A 266 8.13 -1.01 -20.42
C ALA A 266 9.23 -1.96 -20.96
N GLY A 267 9.07 -3.26 -20.79
CA GLY A 267 10.06 -4.29 -21.09
C GLY A 267 10.69 -4.24 -22.50
N PRO A 268 9.92 -4.06 -23.59
CA PRO A 268 10.48 -3.94 -24.94
C PRO A 268 11.48 -2.79 -25.09
N VAL A 269 11.22 -1.64 -24.45
CA VAL A 269 12.11 -0.48 -24.46
C VAL A 269 13.31 -0.75 -23.55
N LEU A 270 13.07 -1.24 -22.33
CA LEU A 270 14.12 -1.52 -21.35
C LEU A 270 15.14 -2.53 -21.88
N ARG A 271 14.71 -3.55 -22.64
CA ARG A 271 15.61 -4.57 -23.21
C ARG A 271 16.56 -4.01 -24.25
N ARG A 272 16.24 -2.87 -24.90
CA ARG A 272 17.11 -2.21 -25.87
C ARG A 272 18.21 -1.36 -25.23
N MET A 273 18.11 -1.11 -23.92
CA MET A 273 19.07 -0.27 -23.17
C MET A 273 20.27 -1.08 -22.68
N PRO A 274 21.45 -0.48 -22.54
CA PRO A 274 22.59 -1.08 -21.84
C PRO A 274 22.23 -1.35 -20.37
N ARG A 275 22.94 -2.29 -19.75
CA ARG A 275 22.59 -2.83 -18.43
C ARG A 275 22.37 -1.76 -17.35
N THR A 276 23.26 -0.76 -17.27
CA THR A 276 23.19 0.31 -16.26
C THR A 276 22.01 1.24 -16.50
N ALA A 277 21.80 1.68 -17.77
CA ALA A 277 20.68 2.52 -18.13
C ALA A 277 19.34 1.78 -17.93
N ARG A 278 19.29 0.47 -18.22
CA ARG A 278 18.12 -0.37 -18.00
C ARG A 278 17.76 -0.47 -16.50
N LEU A 279 18.76 -0.60 -15.62
CA LEU A 279 18.53 -0.57 -14.17
C LEU A 279 17.91 0.77 -13.75
N GLY A 280 18.56 1.89 -14.13
CA GLY A 280 18.05 3.23 -13.81
C GLY A 280 16.65 3.49 -14.35
N ALA A 281 16.39 3.12 -15.63
CA ALA A 281 15.08 3.28 -16.25
C ALA A 281 14.00 2.40 -15.60
N ALA A 282 14.31 1.16 -15.23
CA ALA A 282 13.36 0.30 -14.51
C ALA A 282 13.00 0.87 -13.13
N LEU A 283 13.98 1.37 -12.38
CA LEU A 283 13.73 2.04 -11.09
C LEU A 283 12.94 3.34 -11.29
N ALA A 284 13.23 4.13 -12.31
CA ALA A 284 12.46 5.33 -12.64
C ALA A 284 10.99 5.01 -12.97
N VAL A 285 10.73 3.96 -13.74
CA VAL A 285 9.36 3.48 -14.02
C VAL A 285 8.63 3.14 -12.72
N LEU A 286 9.28 2.44 -11.78
CA LEU A 286 8.68 2.10 -10.47
C LEU A 286 8.38 3.35 -9.63
N VAL A 287 9.28 4.33 -9.62
CA VAL A 287 9.11 5.58 -8.87
C VAL A 287 7.96 6.41 -9.46
N VAL A 288 7.92 6.56 -10.79
CA VAL A 288 6.84 7.29 -11.47
C VAL A 288 5.50 6.59 -11.24
N PHE A 289 5.45 5.26 -11.36
CA PHE A 289 4.22 4.50 -11.11
C PHE A 289 3.75 4.62 -9.66
N GLY A 290 4.66 4.53 -8.67
CA GLY A 290 4.34 4.78 -7.27
C GLY A 290 3.76 6.19 -7.04
N ALA A 291 4.35 7.21 -7.66
CA ALA A 291 3.85 8.58 -7.58
C ALA A 291 2.48 8.75 -8.26
N MET A 292 2.24 8.10 -9.41
CA MET A 292 0.94 8.10 -10.08
C MET A 292 -0.18 7.49 -9.23
N THR A 293 0.13 6.49 -8.43
CA THR A 293 -0.80 5.79 -7.54
C THR A 293 -0.78 6.33 -6.10
N ARG A 294 -0.20 7.52 -5.90
CA ARG A 294 -0.11 8.20 -4.59
C ARG A 294 0.54 7.36 -3.50
N TRP A 295 1.45 6.47 -3.89
CA TRP A 295 2.19 5.58 -2.98
C TRP A 295 1.28 4.72 -2.09
N GLU A 296 0.13 4.28 -2.60
CA GLU A 296 -0.72 3.36 -1.84
C GLU A 296 0.10 2.23 -1.21
N PRO A 297 -0.20 1.82 0.04
CA PRO A 297 0.61 0.85 0.79
C PRO A 297 0.86 -0.48 0.04
N SER A 298 -0.12 -0.93 -0.76
CA SER A 298 -0.01 -2.13 -1.59
C SER A 298 0.99 -1.95 -2.74
N VAL A 299 0.97 -0.79 -3.39
CA VAL A 299 1.88 -0.42 -4.49
C VAL A 299 3.27 -0.16 -3.95
N LEU A 300 3.39 0.57 -2.84
CA LEU A 300 4.67 0.85 -2.18
C LEU A 300 5.43 -0.45 -1.90
N ARG A 301 4.77 -1.45 -1.30
CA ARG A 301 5.35 -2.78 -1.08
C ARG A 301 5.76 -3.45 -2.40
N ALA A 302 4.90 -3.43 -3.41
CA ALA A 302 5.17 -4.09 -4.68
C ALA A 302 6.31 -3.42 -5.44
N CYS A 303 6.38 -2.08 -5.44
CA CYS A 303 7.49 -1.31 -6.00
C CYS A 303 8.80 -1.60 -5.27
N ALA A 304 8.79 -1.68 -3.93
CA ALA A 304 9.97 -2.05 -3.14
C ALA A 304 10.47 -3.45 -3.49
N MET A 305 9.57 -4.45 -3.56
CA MET A 305 9.91 -5.81 -3.97
C MET A 305 10.47 -5.85 -5.39
N ALA A 306 9.84 -5.14 -6.33
CA ALA A 306 10.28 -5.09 -7.72
C ALA A 306 11.64 -4.39 -7.86
N ALA A 307 11.86 -3.30 -7.13
CA ALA A 307 13.15 -2.60 -7.10
C ALA A 307 14.27 -3.51 -6.58
N ILE A 308 14.05 -4.20 -5.46
CA ILE A 308 15.01 -5.17 -4.92
C ILE A 308 15.25 -6.31 -5.91
N ALA A 309 14.19 -6.81 -6.59
CA ALA A 309 14.34 -7.86 -7.59
C ALA A 309 15.16 -7.41 -8.81
N VAL A 310 14.89 -6.21 -9.32
CA VAL A 310 15.64 -5.61 -10.46
C VAL A 310 17.12 -5.43 -10.08
N VAL A 311 17.41 -4.92 -8.88
CA VAL A 311 18.78 -4.79 -8.36
C VAL A 311 19.43 -6.16 -8.18
N ALA A 312 18.71 -7.14 -7.62
CA ALA A 312 19.23 -8.50 -7.41
C ALA A 312 19.61 -9.17 -8.74
N VAL A 313 18.80 -9.00 -9.78
CA VAL A 313 19.09 -9.49 -11.14
C VAL A 313 20.31 -8.76 -11.73
N TYR A 314 20.40 -7.43 -11.54
CA TYR A 314 21.55 -6.65 -12.02
C TYR A 314 22.85 -7.11 -11.40
N VAL A 315 22.87 -7.42 -10.10
CA VAL A 315 24.05 -7.91 -9.35
C VAL A 315 24.31 -9.41 -9.61
N GLY A 316 23.44 -10.10 -10.41
CA GLY A 316 23.58 -11.52 -10.70
C GLY A 316 23.20 -12.44 -9.53
N ARG A 317 22.41 -11.96 -8.56
CA ARG A 317 21.96 -12.71 -7.38
C ARG A 317 20.43 -12.75 -7.28
N PRO A 318 19.71 -13.43 -8.19
CA PRO A 318 18.25 -13.49 -8.12
C PRO A 318 17.80 -14.07 -6.78
N ALA A 319 16.78 -13.50 -6.19
CA ALA A 319 16.27 -13.89 -4.88
C ALA A 319 14.87 -14.50 -4.99
N GLN A 320 14.56 -15.41 -4.06
CA GLN A 320 13.22 -16.02 -3.94
C GLN A 320 12.19 -14.99 -3.47
N ALA A 321 10.93 -15.15 -3.87
CA ALA A 321 9.84 -14.22 -3.58
C ALA A 321 9.69 -13.90 -2.08
N VAL A 322 9.80 -14.91 -1.20
CA VAL A 322 9.69 -14.69 0.25
C VAL A 322 10.86 -13.83 0.79
N ARG A 323 12.06 -14.02 0.23
CA ARG A 323 13.22 -13.19 0.60
C ARG A 323 13.07 -11.75 0.13
N LEU A 324 12.57 -11.54 -1.09
CA LEU A 324 12.26 -10.21 -1.60
C LEU A 324 11.20 -9.52 -0.74
N LEU A 325 10.14 -10.25 -0.36
CA LEU A 325 9.09 -9.75 0.53
C LEU A 325 9.67 -9.35 1.89
N ALA A 326 10.44 -10.23 2.53
CA ALA A 326 11.03 -9.94 3.83
C ALA A 326 11.95 -8.71 3.80
N LEU A 327 12.80 -8.58 2.77
CA LEU A 327 13.66 -7.41 2.61
C LEU A 327 12.86 -6.13 2.37
N ALA A 328 11.82 -6.19 1.52
CA ALA A 328 10.96 -5.04 1.24
C ALA A 328 10.20 -4.60 2.49
N VAL A 329 9.58 -5.52 3.22
CA VAL A 329 8.86 -5.23 4.47
C VAL A 329 9.81 -4.64 5.51
N THR A 330 10.99 -5.24 5.72
CA THR A 330 11.99 -4.70 6.65
C THR A 330 12.39 -3.27 6.28
N ALA A 331 12.72 -3.03 5.00
CA ALA A 331 13.13 -1.70 4.55
C ALA A 331 12.00 -0.67 4.71
N LEU A 332 10.77 -1.01 4.34
CA LEU A 332 9.61 -0.12 4.44
C LEU A 332 9.27 0.21 5.89
N LEU A 333 9.29 -0.77 6.80
CA LEU A 333 9.01 -0.55 8.21
C LEU A 333 10.11 0.25 8.93
N LEU A 334 11.35 0.20 8.43
CA LEU A 334 12.42 1.05 8.94
C LEU A 334 12.35 2.49 8.39
N LEU A 335 11.74 2.69 7.21
CA LEU A 335 11.49 4.01 6.63
C LEU A 335 10.24 4.67 7.24
N ASP A 336 9.19 3.89 7.41
CA ASP A 336 7.92 4.31 7.97
C ASP A 336 7.34 3.21 8.89
N PRO A 337 7.56 3.31 10.21
CA PRO A 337 7.10 2.30 11.15
C PRO A 337 5.57 2.26 11.26
N PHE A 338 4.86 3.36 11.00
CA PHE A 338 3.41 3.40 11.06
C PHE A 338 2.72 2.55 9.98
N LEU A 339 3.44 2.08 8.97
CA LEU A 339 2.91 1.10 8.01
C LEU A 339 2.43 -0.20 8.69
N VAL A 340 2.92 -0.52 9.90
CA VAL A 340 2.43 -1.68 10.67
C VAL A 340 0.94 -1.56 11.01
N HIS A 341 0.43 -0.33 11.18
CA HIS A 341 -0.97 -0.03 11.46
C HIS A 341 -1.84 0.07 10.19
N SER A 342 -1.22 0.09 9.01
CA SER A 342 -1.94 0.13 7.74
C SER A 342 -2.58 -1.21 7.43
N VAL A 343 -3.92 -1.27 7.46
CA VAL A 343 -4.69 -2.46 7.07
C VAL A 343 -4.35 -2.90 5.65
N GLY A 344 -4.24 -1.94 4.71
CA GLY A 344 -3.87 -2.21 3.31
C GLY A 344 -2.47 -2.83 3.18
N PHE A 345 -1.49 -2.35 3.94
CA PHE A 345 -0.15 -2.93 4.00
C PHE A 345 -0.19 -4.36 4.57
N GLY A 346 -0.87 -4.55 5.70
CA GLY A 346 -1.02 -5.86 6.33
C GLY A 346 -1.67 -6.91 5.43
N LEU A 347 -2.78 -6.55 4.76
CA LEU A 347 -3.46 -7.42 3.79
C LEU A 347 -2.54 -7.75 2.60
N SER A 348 -1.81 -6.77 2.08
CA SER A 348 -0.91 -6.95 0.95
C SER A 348 0.29 -7.85 1.28
N VAL A 349 0.89 -7.68 2.47
CA VAL A 349 1.97 -8.56 2.98
C VAL A 349 1.43 -9.95 3.23
N GLY A 350 0.28 -10.09 3.91
CA GLY A 350 -0.37 -11.35 4.21
C GLY A 350 -0.69 -12.16 2.95
N ALA A 351 -1.31 -11.53 1.93
CA ALA A 351 -1.57 -12.16 0.63
C ALA A 351 -0.29 -12.69 -0.02
N SER A 352 0.74 -11.84 -0.10
CA SER A 352 2.01 -12.20 -0.73
C SER A 352 2.74 -13.33 -0.01
N LEU A 353 2.72 -13.32 1.32
CA LEU A 353 3.30 -14.38 2.15
C LEU A 353 2.50 -15.68 1.98
N GLY A 354 1.17 -15.60 2.02
CA GLY A 354 0.29 -16.74 1.80
C GLY A 354 0.55 -17.40 0.45
N ILE A 355 0.58 -16.62 -0.63
CA ILE A 355 0.88 -17.12 -1.98
C ILE A 355 2.27 -17.77 -2.02
N ALA A 356 3.29 -17.09 -1.51
CA ALA A 356 4.66 -17.56 -1.58
C ALA A 356 4.91 -18.87 -0.80
N LEU A 357 4.18 -19.09 0.30
CA LEU A 357 4.33 -20.28 1.14
C LEU A 357 3.34 -21.41 0.80
N LEU A 358 2.11 -21.07 0.43
CA LEU A 358 1.00 -22.03 0.37
C LEU A 358 0.54 -22.37 -1.05
N ALA A 359 0.75 -21.51 -2.07
CA ALA A 359 0.21 -21.76 -3.40
C ALA A 359 0.73 -23.07 -4.00
N VAL A 360 2.04 -23.33 -3.96
CA VAL A 360 2.62 -24.58 -4.51
C VAL A 360 2.18 -25.82 -3.72
N PRO A 361 2.23 -25.88 -2.39
CA PRO A 361 1.68 -27.00 -1.62
C PRO A 361 0.20 -27.28 -1.88
N ILE A 362 -0.63 -26.25 -2.01
CA ILE A 362 -2.06 -26.39 -2.31
C ILE A 362 -2.24 -26.92 -3.74
N ALA A 363 -1.57 -26.31 -4.74
CA ALA A 363 -1.65 -26.73 -6.13
C ALA A 363 -1.29 -28.20 -6.32
N ARG A 364 -0.30 -28.73 -5.59
CA ARG A 364 0.09 -30.14 -5.64
C ARG A 364 -0.96 -31.11 -5.12
N ARG A 365 -1.93 -30.64 -4.31
CA ARG A 365 -3.01 -31.47 -3.76
C ARG A 365 -4.29 -31.40 -4.59
N LEU A 366 -4.44 -30.41 -5.46
CA LEU A 366 -5.58 -30.25 -6.34
C LEU A 366 -5.42 -31.13 -7.58
N ARG A 367 -6.55 -31.62 -8.10
CA ARG A 367 -6.66 -32.38 -9.35
C ARG A 367 -7.28 -31.50 -10.43
N GLY A 368 -6.89 -31.66 -11.68
CA GLY A 368 -7.45 -30.92 -12.81
C GLY A 368 -6.38 -30.24 -13.67
N PRO A 369 -6.78 -29.46 -14.69
CA PRO A 369 -5.86 -28.76 -15.58
C PRO A 369 -5.02 -27.73 -14.80
N ARG A 370 -3.79 -27.51 -15.25
CA ARG A 370 -2.80 -26.69 -14.56
C ARG A 370 -3.32 -25.27 -14.27
N TRP A 371 -3.91 -24.63 -15.26
CA TRP A 371 -4.42 -23.27 -15.13
C TRP A 371 -5.46 -23.13 -14.01
N LEU A 372 -6.41 -24.07 -13.91
CA LEU A 372 -7.47 -24.04 -12.87
C LEU A 372 -6.89 -24.33 -11.49
N ARG A 373 -6.03 -25.36 -11.40
CA ARG A 373 -5.37 -25.76 -10.16
C ARG A 373 -4.49 -24.63 -9.59
N ASP A 374 -3.70 -24.00 -10.44
CA ASP A 374 -2.77 -22.95 -10.03
C ASP A 374 -3.52 -21.65 -9.65
N SER A 375 -4.60 -21.30 -10.36
CA SER A 375 -5.47 -20.19 -10.01
C SER A 375 -6.22 -20.39 -8.69
N LEU A 376 -6.82 -21.58 -8.49
CA LEU A 376 -7.49 -21.93 -7.22
C LEU A 376 -6.51 -21.95 -6.05
N ALA A 377 -5.32 -22.52 -6.25
CA ALA A 377 -4.29 -22.58 -5.21
C ALA A 377 -3.79 -21.18 -4.84
N THR A 378 -3.59 -20.31 -5.81
CA THR A 378 -3.16 -18.92 -5.57
C THR A 378 -4.22 -18.13 -4.82
N THR A 379 -5.49 -18.23 -5.23
CA THR A 379 -6.61 -17.56 -4.57
C THR A 379 -6.78 -18.06 -3.12
N ALA A 380 -6.79 -19.38 -2.92
CA ALA A 380 -6.90 -19.96 -1.58
C ALA A 380 -5.72 -19.58 -0.68
N ALA A 381 -4.49 -19.61 -1.22
CA ALA A 381 -3.29 -19.22 -0.49
C ALA A 381 -3.31 -17.74 -0.08
N ALA A 382 -3.78 -16.85 -0.96
CA ALA A 382 -3.96 -15.44 -0.66
C ALA A 382 -5.01 -15.23 0.43
N GLN A 383 -6.17 -15.88 0.33
CA GLN A 383 -7.26 -15.79 1.34
C GLN A 383 -6.78 -16.27 2.72
N ILE A 384 -6.06 -17.39 2.79
CA ILE A 384 -5.47 -17.87 4.05
C ILE A 384 -4.47 -16.84 4.61
N GLY A 385 -3.66 -16.25 3.74
CA GLY A 385 -2.66 -15.27 4.13
C GLY A 385 -3.23 -13.95 4.65
N VAL A 386 -4.37 -13.48 4.11
CA VAL A 386 -5.03 -12.25 4.56
C VAL A 386 -5.97 -12.45 5.75
N ALA A 387 -6.42 -13.67 6.01
CA ALA A 387 -7.41 -13.98 7.04
C ALA A 387 -7.05 -13.43 8.44
N PRO A 388 -5.78 -13.49 8.91
CA PRO A 388 -5.41 -12.95 10.23
C PRO A 388 -5.63 -11.44 10.38
N VAL A 389 -5.57 -10.69 9.26
CA VAL A 389 -5.81 -9.24 9.25
C VAL A 389 -7.27 -8.95 8.91
N LEU A 390 -7.84 -9.67 7.94
CA LEU A 390 -9.18 -9.43 7.44
C LEU A 390 -10.26 -9.71 8.50
N ILE A 391 -10.14 -10.81 9.24
CA ILE A 391 -11.15 -11.24 10.21
C ILE A 391 -11.32 -10.24 11.35
N PRO A 392 -10.26 -9.76 12.03
CA PRO A 392 -10.40 -8.77 13.10
C PRO A 392 -10.97 -7.43 12.60
N VAL A 393 -10.67 -7.03 11.37
CA VAL A 393 -11.05 -5.72 10.83
C VAL A 393 -12.49 -5.73 10.27
N PHE A 394 -12.86 -6.79 9.54
CA PHE A 394 -14.13 -6.84 8.80
C PHE A 394 -15.14 -7.87 9.34
N GLY A 395 -14.76 -8.68 10.30
CA GLY A 395 -15.64 -9.64 10.98
C GLY A 395 -16.01 -10.89 10.19
N SER A 396 -15.94 -10.87 8.86
CA SER A 396 -16.35 -12.00 8.00
C SER A 396 -15.59 -12.05 6.68
N ILE A 397 -15.55 -13.23 6.08
CA ILE A 397 -14.99 -13.47 4.74
C ILE A 397 -16.12 -13.93 3.81
N PRO A 398 -16.36 -13.23 2.68
CA PRO A 398 -17.33 -13.71 1.69
C PRO A 398 -16.82 -14.99 1.03
N LEU A 399 -17.58 -16.10 1.10
CA LEU A 399 -17.19 -17.35 0.43
C LEU A 399 -17.26 -17.22 -1.09
N VAL A 400 -18.15 -16.37 -1.60
CA VAL A 400 -18.27 -16.07 -3.03
C VAL A 400 -17.00 -15.42 -3.59
N ALA A 401 -16.12 -14.90 -2.74
CA ALA A 401 -14.86 -14.30 -3.16
C ALA A 401 -13.96 -15.29 -3.93
N VAL A 402 -13.97 -16.58 -3.59
CA VAL A 402 -13.12 -17.58 -4.28
C VAL A 402 -13.53 -17.77 -5.75
N PRO A 403 -14.78 -18.13 -6.07
CA PRO A 403 -15.20 -18.23 -7.47
C PRO A 403 -15.21 -16.87 -8.18
N ALA A 404 -15.57 -15.78 -7.51
CA ALA A 404 -15.54 -14.44 -8.09
C ALA A 404 -14.11 -14.04 -8.52
N ASN A 405 -13.12 -14.26 -7.67
CA ASN A 405 -11.72 -14.00 -8.00
C ASN A 405 -11.20 -14.89 -9.14
N LEU A 406 -11.60 -16.18 -9.15
CA LEU A 406 -11.21 -17.09 -10.23
C LEU A 406 -11.68 -16.59 -11.60
N LEU A 407 -12.89 -16.00 -11.66
CA LEU A 407 -13.47 -15.44 -12.89
C LEU A 407 -12.95 -14.02 -13.19
N ALA A 408 -12.62 -13.22 -12.16
CA ALA A 408 -12.11 -11.87 -12.33
C ALA A 408 -10.67 -11.83 -12.85
N VAL A 409 -9.79 -12.73 -12.37
CA VAL A 409 -8.35 -12.72 -12.71
C VAL A 409 -8.07 -12.69 -14.23
N PRO A 410 -8.72 -13.52 -15.09
CA PRO A 410 -8.50 -13.47 -16.52
C PRO A 410 -8.99 -12.18 -17.19
N LEU A 411 -9.87 -11.42 -16.56
CA LEU A 411 -10.40 -10.15 -17.08
C LEU A 411 -9.51 -8.96 -16.65
N VAL A 412 -9.06 -8.96 -15.39
CA VAL A 412 -8.33 -7.83 -14.79
C VAL A 412 -6.96 -7.63 -15.43
N GLY A 413 -6.24 -8.71 -15.76
CA GLY A 413 -4.94 -8.62 -16.41
C GLY A 413 -4.99 -7.87 -17.75
N PRO A 414 -5.77 -8.35 -18.73
CA PRO A 414 -5.98 -7.65 -20.00
C PRO A 414 -6.52 -6.22 -19.83
N LEU A 415 -7.48 -6.01 -18.90
CA LEU A 415 -8.02 -4.68 -18.58
C LEU A 415 -6.92 -3.73 -18.13
N THR A 416 -6.02 -4.17 -17.26
CA THR A 416 -4.91 -3.34 -16.77
C THR A 416 -3.91 -3.03 -17.87
N ILE A 417 -3.46 -4.03 -18.64
CA ILE A 417 -2.48 -3.85 -19.70
C ILE A 417 -3.02 -2.93 -20.79
N TRP A 418 -4.24 -3.21 -21.27
CA TRP A 418 -4.88 -2.42 -22.29
C TRP A 418 -5.31 -1.05 -21.79
N GLY A 419 -5.79 -0.96 -20.56
CA GLY A 419 -6.14 0.29 -19.90
C GLY A 419 -4.96 1.26 -19.84
N PHE A 420 -3.75 0.79 -19.49
CA PHE A 420 -2.55 1.62 -19.54
C PHE A 420 -2.11 1.93 -20.96
N ALA A 421 -1.92 0.94 -21.82
CA ALA A 421 -1.43 1.14 -23.17
C ALA A 421 -2.44 1.89 -24.04
N GLY A 422 -3.67 1.38 -24.10
CA GLY A 422 -4.77 1.96 -24.86
C GLY A 422 -5.22 3.30 -24.30
N GLY A 423 -5.29 3.44 -22.94
CA GLY A 423 -5.61 4.68 -22.27
C GLY A 423 -4.61 5.79 -22.56
N THR A 424 -3.32 5.49 -22.43
CA THR A 424 -2.26 6.46 -22.77
C THR A 424 -2.33 6.90 -24.24
N LEU A 425 -2.48 5.94 -25.17
CA LEU A 425 -2.57 6.24 -26.59
C LEU A 425 -3.86 6.99 -26.95
N ALA A 426 -4.99 6.58 -26.39
CA ALA A 426 -6.27 7.28 -26.54
C ALA A 426 -6.20 8.70 -25.98
N GLY A 427 -5.54 8.92 -24.85
CA GLY A 427 -5.34 10.24 -24.26
C GLY A 427 -4.51 11.18 -25.14
N VAL A 428 -3.53 10.65 -25.89
CA VAL A 428 -2.78 11.42 -26.90
C VAL A 428 -3.66 11.75 -28.11
N LEU A 429 -4.53 10.83 -28.53
CA LEU A 429 -5.39 10.98 -29.71
C LEU A 429 -6.69 11.73 -29.42
N HIS A 430 -7.08 11.84 -28.14
CA HIS A 430 -8.39 12.36 -27.71
C HIS A 430 -8.79 13.69 -28.38
N THR A 431 -7.88 14.64 -28.43
CA THR A 431 -8.14 15.97 -29.01
C THR A 431 -8.02 16.01 -30.54
N ARG A 432 -7.25 15.08 -31.15
CA ARG A 432 -6.95 15.11 -32.60
C ARG A 432 -7.87 14.21 -33.40
N VAL A 433 -8.19 13.03 -32.89
CA VAL A 433 -9.01 12.01 -33.58
C VAL A 433 -9.92 11.31 -32.57
N PRO A 434 -10.98 11.99 -32.05
CA PRO A 434 -11.86 11.43 -31.01
C PRO A 434 -12.45 10.05 -31.34
N PRO A 435 -12.87 9.76 -32.60
CA PRO A 435 -13.40 8.44 -32.95
C PRO A 435 -12.38 7.31 -32.79
N ALA A 436 -11.11 7.58 -33.13
CA ALA A 436 -10.04 6.60 -32.96
C ALA A 436 -9.73 6.35 -31.49
N ALA A 437 -9.77 7.40 -30.66
CA ALA A 437 -9.63 7.26 -29.20
C ALA A 437 -10.76 6.39 -28.60
N ALA A 438 -12.00 6.61 -29.03
CA ALA A 438 -13.15 5.81 -28.61
C ALA A 438 -13.04 4.34 -29.05
N ALA A 439 -12.66 4.09 -30.32
CA ALA A 439 -12.45 2.75 -30.85
C ALA A 439 -11.35 2.00 -30.08
N LEU A 440 -10.28 2.71 -29.70
CA LEU A 440 -9.19 2.16 -28.92
C LEU A 440 -9.60 1.74 -27.50
N GLN A 441 -10.63 2.38 -26.94
CA GLN A 441 -11.17 2.07 -25.61
C GLN A 441 -12.29 0.99 -25.62
N TRP A 442 -12.72 0.54 -26.80
CA TRP A 442 -13.74 -0.51 -26.89
C TRP A 442 -13.36 -1.79 -26.11
N PRO A 443 -12.14 -2.35 -26.19
CA PRO A 443 -11.77 -3.52 -25.39
C PRO A 443 -11.80 -3.23 -23.87
N THR A 444 -11.37 -2.03 -23.46
CA THR A 444 -11.44 -1.60 -22.05
C THR A 444 -12.87 -1.58 -21.55
N ARG A 445 -13.80 -1.04 -22.37
CA ARG A 445 -15.23 -1.01 -22.04
C ARG A 445 -15.80 -2.42 -21.84
N VAL A 446 -15.60 -3.31 -22.80
CA VAL A 446 -16.10 -4.70 -22.73
C VAL A 446 -15.57 -5.43 -21.48
N LEU A 447 -14.28 -5.25 -21.17
CA LEU A 447 -13.68 -5.87 -19.98
C LEU A 447 -14.20 -5.24 -18.68
N ALA A 448 -14.41 -3.92 -18.65
CA ALA A 448 -14.96 -3.23 -17.48
C ALA A 448 -16.41 -3.65 -17.23
N ASP A 449 -17.24 -3.72 -18.28
CA ASP A 449 -18.62 -4.21 -18.22
C ASP A 449 -18.67 -5.65 -17.69
N ALA A 450 -17.79 -6.52 -18.16
CA ALA A 450 -17.69 -7.91 -17.70
C ALA A 450 -17.34 -7.99 -16.22
N VAL A 451 -16.43 -7.16 -15.73
CA VAL A 451 -16.04 -7.12 -14.30
C VAL A 451 -17.17 -6.55 -13.44
N LEU A 452 -17.86 -5.49 -13.89
CA LEU A 452 -19.06 -4.95 -13.21
C LEU A 452 -20.17 -5.99 -13.11
N GLY A 453 -20.47 -6.67 -14.23
CA GLY A 453 -21.47 -7.75 -14.26
C GLY A 453 -21.13 -8.92 -13.34
N LEU A 454 -19.85 -9.29 -13.28
CA LEU A 454 -19.35 -10.32 -12.36
C LEU A 454 -19.52 -9.90 -10.90
N ALA A 455 -19.16 -8.66 -10.56
CA ALA A 455 -19.30 -8.14 -9.20
C ALA A 455 -20.79 -8.07 -8.77
N ASP A 456 -21.68 -7.62 -9.65
CA ASP A 456 -23.11 -7.60 -9.40
C ASP A 456 -23.69 -9.02 -9.22
N ALA A 457 -23.36 -9.96 -10.10
CA ALA A 457 -23.81 -11.35 -10.00
C ALA A 457 -23.30 -12.03 -8.71
N ALA A 458 -22.04 -11.81 -8.34
CA ALA A 458 -21.46 -12.35 -7.12
C ALA A 458 -22.07 -11.72 -5.86
N ALA A 459 -22.38 -10.41 -5.89
CA ALA A 459 -23.00 -9.70 -4.76
C ALA A 459 -24.43 -10.18 -4.44
N ARG A 460 -25.13 -10.77 -5.41
CA ARG A 460 -26.47 -11.37 -5.22
C ARG A 460 -26.44 -12.70 -4.47
N ILE A 461 -25.27 -13.29 -4.25
CA ILE A 461 -25.08 -14.54 -3.53
C ILE A 461 -24.42 -14.24 -2.15
N PRO A 462 -25.20 -13.82 -1.14
CA PRO A 462 -24.66 -13.33 0.12
C PRO A 462 -24.27 -14.49 1.05
N VAL A 463 -23.31 -15.32 0.64
CA VAL A 463 -22.76 -16.38 1.49
C VAL A 463 -21.48 -15.87 2.15
N ALA A 464 -21.58 -15.48 3.43
CA ALA A 464 -20.45 -15.07 4.22
C ALA A 464 -20.24 -16.03 5.39
N VAL A 465 -18.97 -16.30 5.72
CA VAL A 465 -18.61 -17.09 6.91
C VAL A 465 -18.09 -16.12 7.97
N GLY A 466 -18.77 -16.10 9.11
CA GLY A 466 -18.37 -15.27 10.25
C GLY A 466 -17.05 -15.74 10.88
N ALA A 467 -16.43 -14.86 11.67
CA ALA A 467 -15.13 -15.09 12.30
C ALA A 467 -15.07 -16.41 13.10
N VAL A 468 -16.13 -16.77 13.84
CA VAL A 468 -16.22 -18.03 14.60
C VAL A 468 -16.16 -19.25 13.68
N SER A 469 -16.91 -19.24 12.59
CA SER A 469 -16.90 -20.35 11.61
C SER A 469 -15.55 -20.46 10.91
N CYS A 470 -14.87 -19.35 10.61
CA CYS A 470 -13.51 -19.36 10.04
C CYS A 470 -12.50 -19.95 11.02
N MET A 471 -12.58 -19.61 12.30
CA MET A 471 -11.71 -20.21 13.35
C MET A 471 -11.97 -21.69 13.51
N VAL A 472 -13.22 -22.14 13.53
CA VAL A 472 -13.58 -23.56 13.61
C VAL A 472 -13.07 -24.34 12.43
N ILE A 473 -13.27 -23.82 11.19
CA ILE A 473 -12.76 -24.45 9.96
C ILE A 473 -11.24 -24.49 9.97
N GLY A 474 -10.58 -23.40 10.37
CA GLY A 474 -9.12 -23.33 10.50
C GLY A 474 -8.57 -24.33 11.52
N ALA A 475 -9.20 -24.43 12.67
CA ALA A 475 -8.86 -25.39 13.71
C ALA A 475 -9.06 -26.84 13.23
N MET A 476 -10.18 -27.15 12.59
CA MET A 476 -10.44 -28.48 12.01
C MET A 476 -9.40 -28.86 10.95
N ILE A 477 -9.03 -27.92 10.06
CA ILE A 477 -7.97 -28.16 9.05
C ILE A 477 -6.63 -28.38 9.76
N GLY A 478 -6.29 -27.58 10.75
CA GLY A 478 -5.07 -27.71 11.55
C GLY A 478 -4.98 -29.06 12.26
N VAL A 479 -6.05 -29.46 12.93
CA VAL A 479 -6.17 -30.80 13.57
C VAL A 479 -6.03 -31.93 12.55
N THR A 480 -6.69 -31.82 11.40
CA THR A 480 -6.62 -32.83 10.34
C THR A 480 -5.19 -32.98 9.79
N ILE A 481 -4.47 -31.86 9.61
CA ILE A 481 -3.07 -31.87 9.18
C ILE A 481 -2.18 -32.46 10.28
N ALA A 482 -2.38 -32.10 11.54
CA ALA A 482 -1.61 -32.62 12.67
C ALA A 482 -1.81 -34.13 12.86
N VAL A 483 -3.05 -34.62 12.77
CA VAL A 483 -3.37 -36.06 12.84
C VAL A 483 -2.73 -36.84 11.67
N ARG A 484 -2.83 -36.31 10.45
CA ARG A 484 -2.21 -36.98 9.28
C ARG A 484 -0.69 -36.96 9.31
N SER A 485 -0.06 -35.89 9.81
CA SER A 485 1.39 -35.82 9.97
C SER A 485 1.90 -36.72 11.10
N GLY A 486 1.14 -36.82 12.21
CA GLY A 486 1.40 -37.75 13.29
C GLY A 486 1.30 -39.22 12.86
N ALA A 487 0.28 -39.57 12.06
CA ALA A 487 0.11 -40.89 11.49
C ALA A 487 1.27 -41.27 10.53
N ARG A 488 1.73 -40.34 9.69
CA ARG A 488 2.89 -40.57 8.82
C ARG A 488 4.20 -40.74 9.61
N ARG A 489 4.42 -40.00 10.69
CA ARG A 489 5.58 -40.20 11.55
C ARG A 489 5.56 -41.60 12.22
N ARG A 490 4.40 -42.04 12.72
CA ARG A 490 4.26 -43.37 13.32
C ARG A 490 4.47 -44.48 12.31
N SER A 491 4.03 -44.34 11.04
CA SER A 491 4.28 -45.32 9.99
C SER A 491 5.75 -45.39 9.53
N MET A 492 6.47 -44.25 9.54
CA MET A 492 7.91 -44.23 9.27
C MET A 492 8.74 -44.85 10.41
N LEU A 493 8.35 -44.66 11.65
CA LEU A 493 9.01 -45.27 12.82
C LEU A 493 8.78 -46.79 12.81
N ARG A 494 7.55 -47.27 12.57
CA ARG A 494 7.27 -48.71 12.41
C ARG A 494 8.02 -49.39 11.23
N ARG A 495 8.28 -48.67 10.15
CA ARG A 495 9.11 -49.22 9.04
C ARG A 495 10.61 -49.28 9.40
N ARG A 496 11.13 -48.44 10.28
CA ARG A 496 12.52 -48.50 10.78
C ARG A 496 12.76 -49.71 11.69
N ASP A 497 11.76 -50.07 12.50
CA ASP A 497 11.85 -51.22 13.43
C ASP A 497 11.76 -52.57 12.72
N LEU A 498 11.28 -52.60 11.44
CA LEU A 498 11.19 -53.81 10.61
C LEU A 498 12.44 -54.08 9.76
N VAL A 499 13.45 -53.24 9.79
CA VAL A 499 14.68 -53.31 8.97
C VAL A 499 15.94 -53.61 9.79
N LEU A 500 15.80 -54.05 11.05
CA LEU A 500 16.94 -54.62 11.80
C LEU A 500 17.07 -56.08 11.50
N PRO A 501 18.20 -56.59 10.95
CA PRO A 501 18.43 -57.98 10.77
C PRO A 501 18.55 -58.73 12.10
N PRO A 502 18.10 -59.97 12.22
CA PRO A 502 18.32 -60.77 13.41
C PRO A 502 19.82 -61.03 13.62
N ARG A 503 20.27 -60.93 14.85
CA ARG A 503 21.63 -61.28 15.28
C ARG A 503 21.83 -62.78 15.13
#